data_33883259b1d7ed2be100446f8d13db40
#
_entry.id   33883259b1d7ed2be100446f8d13db40
#
_cell.length_a   1.000
_cell.length_b   1.000
_cell.length_c   1.000
_cell.angle_alpha   90.00
_cell.angle_beta   90.00
_cell.angle_gamma   90.00
#
_symmetry.space_group_name_H-M   'P 1'
#
loop_
_entity.id
_entity.type
_entity.pdbx_description
1 polymer ?
#
loop_
_entity_poly.entity_id
_entity_poly.type
_entity_poly.pdbx_seq_one_letter_code
_entity_poly.pdbx_strand_id
1 'polypeptide(L)'
;MPESPDSSSNAVPASAHRHGDTGTRFPPRYDGPKLLSEALTQMTRGEEAFARDGPRADVEYRDLGWAAASSGAIGAKHIRAIRPFDAETGWHWHDMSGHFIYVLKGWLKFRYAGVADVVTVAAGSSLSQPAGVAHNVVGRSDDLELIEINMPAGYGTWEVGEGVAAGVHK
;
A
#
# COMPACT_ATOMS: atom_id res chain seq x y z
N MET A 1 25.12 -41.61 -44.09
CA MET A 1 24.10 -41.59 -43.04
C MET A 1 24.59 -40.60 -41.99
N PRO A 2 24.08 -39.36 -41.90
CA PRO A 2 24.41 -38.47 -40.79
C PRO A 2 23.49 -38.76 -39.62
N GLU A 3 24.10 -38.84 -38.44
CA GLU A 3 23.46 -39.02 -37.16
C GLU A 3 22.62 -37.77 -36.77
N SER A 4 21.44 -38.02 -36.22
CA SER A 4 20.55 -37.01 -35.70
C SER A 4 21.10 -36.42 -34.39
N PRO A 5 20.98 -35.10 -34.12
CA PRO A 5 21.39 -34.53 -32.84
C PRO A 5 20.39 -34.88 -31.75
N ASP A 6 20.94 -35.37 -30.67
CA ASP A 6 20.31 -35.68 -29.42
C ASP A 6 19.62 -34.44 -28.82
N SER A 7 18.30 -34.51 -28.63
CA SER A 7 17.51 -33.49 -27.96
C SER A 7 17.65 -33.64 -26.44
N SER A 8 18.75 -33.14 -25.88
CA SER A 8 18.88 -33.00 -24.45
C SER A 8 17.90 -31.93 -23.95
N SER A 9 16.81 -32.39 -23.35
CA SER A 9 15.86 -31.54 -22.61
C SER A 9 16.55 -30.81 -21.50
N ASN A 10 16.70 -29.50 -21.62
CA ASN A 10 17.04 -28.61 -20.49
C ASN A 10 15.87 -28.58 -19.51
N ALA A 11 15.70 -29.60 -18.73
CA ALA A 11 14.86 -29.57 -17.55
C ALA A 11 15.57 -28.71 -16.50
N VAL A 12 15.05 -27.52 -16.25
CA VAL A 12 15.48 -26.67 -15.14
C VAL A 12 15.27 -27.48 -13.85
N PRO A 13 16.30 -27.69 -13.02
CA PRO A 13 16.15 -28.48 -11.81
C PRO A 13 15.20 -27.78 -10.84
N ALA A 14 14.14 -28.47 -10.43
CA ALA A 14 13.11 -28.00 -9.47
C ALA A 14 13.62 -27.74 -8.04
N SER A 15 14.94 -27.71 -7.83
CA SER A 15 15.56 -27.60 -6.49
C SER A 15 16.19 -26.26 -6.17
N ALA A 16 16.05 -25.22 -7.00
CA ALA A 16 16.82 -24.00 -6.87
C ALA A 16 16.31 -23.00 -5.80
N HIS A 17 15.22 -23.26 -5.11
CA HIS A 17 14.66 -22.30 -4.15
C HIS A 17 14.33 -22.94 -2.78
N ARG A 18 15.24 -23.69 -2.22
CA ARG A 18 15.23 -23.86 -0.77
C ARG A 18 15.90 -22.64 -0.16
N HIS A 19 15.12 -21.63 0.18
CA HIS A 19 15.56 -20.68 1.19
C HIS A 19 15.91 -21.49 2.43
N GLY A 20 17.09 -21.19 3.03
CA GLY A 20 17.56 -21.89 4.20
C GLY A 20 16.48 -21.99 5.28
N ASP A 21 16.58 -23.02 6.09
CA ASP A 21 15.64 -23.46 7.14
C ASP A 21 15.39 -22.39 8.22
N THR A 22 14.78 -21.29 7.83
CA THR A 22 14.03 -20.40 8.72
C THR A 22 12.62 -20.93 8.67
N GLY A 23 12.21 -21.68 9.68
CA GLY A 23 10.90 -22.31 9.77
C GLY A 23 9.83 -21.44 9.15
N THR A 24 9.05 -21.99 8.23
CA THR A 24 8.09 -21.21 7.42
C THR A 24 7.20 -20.42 8.35
N ARG A 25 7.32 -19.09 8.32
CA ARG A 25 6.48 -18.17 9.10
C ARG A 25 4.99 -18.37 8.77
N PHE A 26 4.73 -18.96 7.62
CA PHE A 26 3.41 -19.26 7.10
C PHE A 26 3.42 -20.71 6.61
N PRO A 27 3.02 -21.68 7.45
CA PRO A 27 2.87 -23.07 7.01
C PRO A 27 1.79 -23.17 5.92
N PRO A 28 1.86 -24.16 5.02
CA PRO A 28 0.85 -24.37 4.00
C PRO A 28 -0.52 -24.54 4.66
N ARG A 29 -1.54 -23.89 4.09
CA ARG A 29 -2.93 -23.98 4.55
C ARG A 29 -3.72 -24.89 3.62
N TYR A 30 -4.58 -25.71 4.20
CA TYR A 30 -5.39 -26.70 3.48
C TYR A 30 -6.89 -26.36 3.47
N ASP A 31 -7.26 -25.22 4.06
CA ASP A 31 -8.62 -24.65 4.04
C ASP A 31 -8.83 -23.65 2.85
N GLY A 32 -8.06 -23.83 1.78
CA GLY A 32 -8.00 -22.98 0.61
C GLY A 32 -9.36 -22.62 -0.01
N PRO A 33 -10.31 -23.54 -0.20
CA PRO A 33 -11.61 -23.19 -0.79
C PRO A 33 -12.37 -22.14 0.01
N LYS A 34 -12.35 -22.21 1.36
CA LYS A 34 -12.99 -21.22 2.23
C LYS A 34 -12.29 -19.86 2.13
N LEU A 35 -10.97 -19.85 2.24
CA LEU A 35 -10.16 -18.63 2.19
C LEU A 35 -10.27 -17.93 0.84
N LEU A 36 -10.24 -18.69 -0.27
CA LEU A 36 -10.41 -18.16 -1.60
C LEU A 36 -11.83 -17.62 -1.84
N SER A 37 -12.86 -18.22 -1.25
CA SER A 37 -14.24 -17.73 -1.36
C SER A 37 -14.36 -16.30 -0.81
N GLU A 38 -13.75 -16.01 0.34
CA GLU A 38 -13.73 -14.68 0.93
C GLU A 38 -12.97 -13.67 0.04
N ALA A 39 -11.80 -14.05 -0.46
CA ALA A 39 -11.00 -13.22 -1.36
C ALA A 39 -11.72 -12.92 -2.68
N LEU A 40 -12.38 -13.93 -3.29
CA LEU A 40 -13.16 -13.77 -4.51
C LEU A 40 -14.38 -12.86 -4.31
N THR A 41 -14.99 -12.89 -3.12
CA THR A 41 -16.09 -11.97 -2.77
C THR A 41 -15.62 -10.52 -2.79
N GLN A 42 -14.44 -10.23 -2.26
CA GLN A 42 -13.86 -8.88 -2.31
C GLN A 42 -13.53 -8.45 -3.75
N MET A 43 -13.02 -9.36 -4.57
CA MET A 43 -12.66 -9.08 -5.96
C MET A 43 -13.88 -8.65 -6.81
N THR A 44 -15.05 -9.19 -6.55
CA THR A 44 -16.26 -8.95 -7.35
C THR A 44 -17.05 -7.70 -6.96
N ARG A 45 -16.73 -7.02 -5.86
CA ARG A 45 -17.50 -5.87 -5.36
C ARG A 45 -17.42 -4.62 -6.23
N GLY A 46 -16.39 -4.45 -7.05
CA GLY A 46 -16.29 -3.35 -8.02
C GLY A 46 -16.54 -1.95 -7.42
N GLU A 47 -17.21 -1.12 -8.16
CA GLU A 47 -17.55 0.28 -7.82
C GLU A 47 -18.43 0.42 -6.58
N GLU A 48 -19.33 -0.52 -6.33
CA GLU A 48 -20.26 -0.49 -5.19
C GLU A 48 -19.56 -0.63 -3.83
N ALA A 49 -18.29 -0.99 -3.81
CA ALA A 49 -17.52 -1.16 -2.60
C ALA A 49 -16.84 0.12 -2.09
N PHE A 50 -16.96 1.25 -2.78
CA PHE A 50 -16.46 2.52 -2.27
C PHE A 50 -17.37 3.07 -1.18
N ALA A 51 -16.75 3.50 -0.07
CA ALA A 51 -17.43 4.08 1.10
C ALA A 51 -16.77 5.41 1.49
N ARG A 52 -17.53 6.25 2.20
CA ARG A 52 -17.09 7.57 2.69
C ARG A 52 -16.90 7.56 4.20
N ASP A 53 -16.48 6.44 4.74
CA ASP A 53 -16.29 6.18 6.17
C ASP A 53 -14.83 6.37 6.65
N GLY A 54 -13.97 6.83 5.77
CA GLY A 54 -12.59 7.15 6.08
C GLY A 54 -12.38 8.54 6.70
N PRO A 55 -11.15 8.89 7.07
CA PRO A 55 -10.83 10.12 7.80
C PRO A 55 -11.00 11.40 6.98
N ARG A 56 -11.12 11.32 5.67
CA ARG A 56 -11.23 12.47 4.76
C ARG A 56 -12.56 12.48 4.01
N ALA A 57 -13.26 13.62 4.05
CA ALA A 57 -14.55 13.80 3.39
C ALA A 57 -14.44 14.07 1.88
N ASP A 58 -13.26 14.40 1.38
CA ASP A 58 -12.98 14.76 -0.02
C ASP A 58 -12.55 13.57 -0.89
N VAL A 59 -12.43 12.38 -0.28
CA VAL A 59 -12.11 11.11 -0.94
C VAL A 59 -13.06 10.00 -0.47
N GLU A 60 -13.10 8.92 -1.22
CA GLU A 60 -13.76 7.69 -0.82
C GLU A 60 -12.78 6.52 -0.90
N TYR A 61 -13.08 5.49 -0.15
CA TYR A 61 -12.20 4.37 0.13
C TYR A 61 -12.87 3.05 -0.27
N ARG A 62 -12.10 2.15 -0.86
CA ARG A 62 -12.51 0.77 -1.11
C ARG A 62 -11.49 -0.15 -0.45
N ASP A 63 -11.93 -0.97 0.50
CA ASP A 63 -11.10 -2.03 1.06
C ASP A 63 -10.88 -3.12 -0.02
N LEU A 64 -9.63 -3.50 -0.22
CA LEU A 64 -9.22 -4.55 -1.16
C LEU A 64 -9.18 -5.94 -0.51
N GLY A 65 -9.63 -6.07 0.73
CA GLY A 65 -9.77 -7.35 1.44
C GLY A 65 -8.46 -7.91 2.00
N TRP A 66 -7.35 -7.20 1.88
CA TRP A 66 -6.06 -7.74 2.33
C TRP A 66 -5.95 -7.82 3.84
N ALA A 67 -6.61 -6.95 4.59
CA ALA A 67 -6.66 -7.00 6.05
C ALA A 67 -7.24 -8.35 6.54
N ALA A 68 -8.36 -8.77 5.97
CA ALA A 68 -8.98 -10.06 6.28
C ALA A 68 -8.08 -11.24 5.86
N ALA A 69 -7.53 -11.20 4.64
CA ALA A 69 -6.68 -12.26 4.11
C ALA A 69 -5.38 -12.44 4.88
N SER A 70 -4.83 -11.36 5.47
CA SER A 70 -3.57 -11.36 6.22
C SER A 70 -3.74 -11.41 7.74
N SER A 71 -4.97 -11.60 8.23
CA SER A 71 -5.29 -11.55 9.68
C SER A 71 -4.82 -10.23 10.33
N GLY A 72 -5.03 -9.11 9.63
CA GLY A 72 -4.70 -7.77 10.10
C GLY A 72 -3.24 -7.34 9.90
N ALA A 73 -2.40 -8.18 9.32
CA ALA A 73 -0.99 -7.84 9.11
C ALA A 73 -0.79 -6.76 8.04
N ILE A 74 -1.65 -6.73 7.03
CA ILE A 74 -1.54 -5.79 5.90
C ILE A 74 -2.93 -5.24 5.59
N GLY A 75 -3.03 -3.91 5.48
CA GLY A 75 -4.19 -3.23 4.91
C GLY A 75 -3.91 -2.82 3.46
N ALA A 76 -4.92 -2.87 2.61
CA ALA A 76 -4.84 -2.31 1.26
C ALA A 76 -6.16 -1.64 0.90
N LYS A 77 -6.06 -0.41 0.40
CA LYS A 77 -7.21 0.40 0.01
C LYS A 77 -7.01 1.00 -1.37
N HIS A 78 -8.07 1.04 -2.17
CA HIS A 78 -8.17 1.94 -3.29
C HIS A 78 -8.81 3.23 -2.81
N ILE A 79 -8.16 4.35 -3.04
CA ILE A 79 -8.60 5.68 -2.63
C ILE A 79 -8.79 6.52 -3.89
N ARG A 80 -9.92 7.23 -3.99
CA ARG A 80 -10.16 8.15 -5.09
C ARG A 80 -10.77 9.47 -4.62
N ALA A 81 -10.42 10.55 -5.30
CA ALA A 81 -10.97 11.86 -5.05
C ALA A 81 -12.42 11.96 -5.54
N ILE A 82 -13.29 12.61 -4.73
CA ILE A 82 -14.70 12.87 -5.06
C ILE A 82 -15.09 14.34 -4.95
N ARG A 83 -14.18 15.18 -4.48
CA ARG A 83 -14.30 16.64 -4.38
C ARG A 83 -12.95 17.28 -4.63
N PRO A 84 -12.88 18.58 -4.96
CA PRO A 84 -11.62 19.32 -4.99
C PRO A 84 -10.88 19.25 -3.64
N PHE A 85 -9.56 19.36 -3.70
CA PHE A 85 -8.73 19.48 -2.51
C PHE A 85 -8.95 20.85 -1.88
N ASP A 86 -9.42 20.88 -0.64
CA ASP A 86 -9.81 22.09 0.06
C ASP A 86 -8.95 22.40 1.31
N ALA A 87 -8.28 21.41 1.86
CA ALA A 87 -7.45 21.58 3.05
C ALA A 87 -6.30 20.57 3.11
N GLU A 88 -5.16 21.00 3.63
CA GLU A 88 -4.03 20.16 4.01
C GLU A 88 -4.44 19.22 5.15
N THR A 89 -3.76 18.05 5.24
CA THR A 89 -4.05 17.10 6.34
C THR A 89 -3.54 17.55 7.70
N GLY A 90 -2.69 18.57 7.74
CA GLY A 90 -1.91 18.90 8.92
C GLY A 90 -0.73 17.94 9.11
N TRP A 91 0.21 18.34 9.95
CA TRP A 91 1.37 17.52 10.28
C TRP A 91 1.00 16.36 11.19
N HIS A 92 1.29 15.14 10.76
CA HIS A 92 1.01 13.91 11.51
C HIS A 92 2.00 12.81 11.17
N TRP A 93 2.01 11.76 11.98
CA TRP A 93 2.73 10.52 11.69
C TRP A 93 1.84 9.31 12.01
N HIS A 94 2.20 8.17 11.49
CA HIS A 94 1.47 6.93 11.69
C HIS A 94 2.35 5.89 12.39
N ASP A 95 1.73 5.11 13.29
CA ASP A 95 2.33 3.93 13.90
C ASP A 95 2.20 2.75 12.92
N MET A 96 2.97 2.83 11.85
CA MET A 96 3.06 1.83 10.80
C MET A 96 4.50 1.36 10.67
N SER A 97 4.71 0.05 10.50
CA SER A 97 6.01 -0.50 10.11
C SER A 97 6.26 -0.41 8.60
N GLY A 98 5.21 -0.21 7.82
CA GLY A 98 5.28 0.02 6.38
C GLY A 98 4.08 0.79 5.88
N HIS A 99 4.35 1.79 5.03
CA HIS A 99 3.35 2.59 4.36
C HIS A 99 3.78 2.78 2.90
N PHE A 100 2.95 2.32 1.97
CA PHE A 100 3.22 2.36 0.55
C PHE A 100 2.03 2.92 -0.20
N ILE A 101 2.29 3.80 -1.16
CA ILE A 101 1.28 4.26 -2.12
C ILE A 101 1.74 4.02 -3.54
N TYR A 102 0.79 3.75 -4.43
CA TYR A 102 0.99 3.74 -5.88
C TYR A 102 -0.12 4.59 -6.52
N VAL A 103 0.26 5.64 -7.24
CA VAL A 103 -0.70 6.55 -7.88
C VAL A 103 -1.14 5.96 -9.22
N LEU A 104 -2.44 5.71 -9.34
CA LEU A 104 -3.08 5.19 -10.56
C LEU A 104 -3.42 6.33 -11.53
N LYS A 105 -3.86 7.48 -10.97
CA LYS A 105 -4.31 8.64 -11.74
C LYS A 105 -4.05 9.93 -10.97
N GLY A 106 -3.74 11.00 -11.68
CA GLY A 106 -3.48 12.31 -11.08
C GLY A 106 -2.15 12.37 -10.34
N TRP A 107 -2.12 13.11 -9.25
CA TRP A 107 -0.93 13.32 -8.43
C TRP A 107 -1.29 13.64 -6.98
N LEU A 108 -0.31 13.42 -6.06
CA LEU A 108 -0.37 13.72 -4.63
C LEU A 108 0.92 14.42 -4.21
N LYS A 109 0.82 15.42 -3.33
CA LYS A 109 1.96 16.19 -2.81
C LYS A 109 2.10 16.05 -1.32
N PHE A 110 3.33 15.84 -0.88
CA PHE A 110 3.70 15.72 0.53
C PHE A 110 4.78 16.74 0.92
N ARG A 111 4.71 17.18 2.17
CA ARG A 111 5.85 17.69 2.92
C ARG A 111 6.26 16.66 3.96
N TYR A 112 7.54 16.50 4.17
CA TYR A 112 8.12 15.61 5.18
C TYR A 112 8.97 16.42 6.16
N ALA A 113 8.95 16.03 7.45
CA ALA A 113 9.80 16.65 8.45
C ALA A 113 11.29 16.48 8.07
N GLY A 114 12.04 17.58 8.12
CA GLY A 114 13.46 17.61 7.75
C GLY A 114 13.75 17.59 6.25
N VAL A 115 12.74 17.60 5.37
CA VAL A 115 12.91 17.69 3.91
C VAL A 115 12.40 19.05 3.43
N ALA A 116 13.28 19.81 2.78
CA ALA A 116 12.96 21.19 2.33
C ALA A 116 11.97 21.21 1.17
N ASP A 117 12.08 20.26 0.26
CA ASP A 117 11.29 20.22 -0.96
C ASP A 117 9.96 19.49 -0.79
N VAL A 118 8.95 19.95 -1.54
CA VAL A 118 7.67 19.25 -1.68
C VAL A 118 7.87 18.03 -2.59
N VAL A 119 7.51 16.86 -2.08
CA VAL A 119 7.54 15.60 -2.83
C VAL A 119 6.25 15.45 -3.61
N THR A 120 6.32 15.33 -4.93
CA THR A 120 5.17 15.05 -5.79
C THR A 120 5.23 13.63 -6.31
N VAL A 121 4.17 12.87 -6.08
CA VAL A 121 4.00 11.50 -6.58
C VAL A 121 2.90 11.53 -7.63
N ALA A 122 3.24 11.27 -8.88
CA ALA A 122 2.32 11.31 -10.01
C ALA A 122 1.91 9.90 -10.46
N ALA A 123 0.90 9.83 -11.33
CA ALA A 123 0.43 8.58 -11.91
C ALA A 123 1.58 7.73 -12.47
N GLY A 124 1.56 6.42 -12.18
CA GLY A 124 2.62 5.47 -12.52
C GLY A 124 3.79 5.44 -11.55
N SER A 125 3.80 6.31 -10.53
CA SER A 125 4.86 6.35 -9.50
C SER A 125 4.38 5.76 -8.18
N SER A 126 5.33 5.28 -7.39
CA SER A 126 5.10 4.79 -6.03
C SER A 126 5.96 5.54 -5.02
N LEU A 127 5.51 5.53 -3.78
CA LEU A 127 6.25 6.05 -2.64
C LEU A 127 6.18 5.04 -1.49
N SER A 128 7.34 4.58 -1.02
CA SER A 128 7.47 3.83 0.22
C SER A 128 7.86 4.80 1.33
N GLN A 129 6.96 5.01 2.27
CA GLN A 129 7.14 5.96 3.35
C GLN A 129 7.75 5.25 4.56
N PRO A 130 8.90 5.72 5.07
CA PRO A 130 9.51 5.12 6.25
C PRO A 130 8.61 5.23 7.48
N ALA A 131 8.73 4.26 8.40
CA ALA A 131 7.97 4.25 9.65
C ALA A 131 8.23 5.51 10.50
N GLY A 132 7.16 6.05 11.09
CA GLY A 132 7.26 7.16 12.06
C GLY A 132 7.63 8.53 11.48
N VAL A 133 7.77 8.66 10.17
CA VAL A 133 8.11 9.96 9.55
C VAL A 133 6.91 10.89 9.56
N ALA A 134 7.06 12.05 10.22
CA ALA A 134 6.03 13.08 10.21
C ALA A 134 5.90 13.71 8.83
N HIS A 135 4.68 13.86 8.37
CA HIS A 135 4.36 14.36 7.04
C HIS A 135 3.03 15.13 7.02
N ASN A 136 2.80 15.82 5.92
CA ASN A 136 1.58 16.57 5.65
C ASN A 136 1.25 16.43 4.17
N VAL A 137 0.03 16.06 3.83
CA VAL A 137 -0.48 16.13 2.45
C VAL A 137 -0.88 17.57 2.18
N VAL A 138 -0.17 18.20 1.25
CA VAL A 138 -0.31 19.64 0.94
C VAL A 138 -0.97 19.91 -0.39
N GLY A 139 -1.37 18.88 -1.12
CA GLY A 139 -2.10 19.03 -2.37
C GLY A 139 -2.33 17.71 -3.08
N ARG A 140 -3.31 17.68 -3.93
CA ARG A 140 -3.58 16.60 -4.88
C ARG A 140 -4.40 17.11 -6.07
N SER A 141 -4.40 16.34 -7.15
CA SER A 141 -5.31 16.59 -8.27
C SER A 141 -6.76 16.17 -7.95
N ASP A 142 -7.72 16.78 -8.62
CA ASP A 142 -9.15 16.49 -8.43
C ASP A 142 -9.55 15.10 -8.96
N ASP A 143 -8.71 14.51 -9.79
CA ASP A 143 -8.88 13.18 -10.37
C ASP A 143 -7.95 12.13 -9.74
N LEU A 144 -7.42 12.39 -8.54
CA LEU A 144 -6.53 11.46 -7.86
C LEU A 144 -7.19 10.09 -7.66
N GLU A 145 -6.47 9.05 -8.07
CA GLU A 145 -6.71 7.66 -7.67
C GLU A 145 -5.39 7.00 -7.28
N LEU A 146 -5.39 6.27 -6.17
CA LEU A 146 -4.21 5.57 -5.68
C LEU A 146 -4.56 4.27 -4.96
N ILE A 147 -3.58 3.37 -4.89
CA ILE A 147 -3.57 2.24 -3.97
C ILE A 147 -2.71 2.61 -2.78
N GLU A 148 -3.24 2.44 -1.58
CA GLU A 148 -2.52 2.56 -0.31
C GLU A 148 -2.38 1.18 0.33
N ILE A 149 -1.16 0.86 0.78
CA ILE A 149 -0.86 -0.36 1.53
C ILE A 149 -0.20 0.05 2.84
N ASN A 150 -0.72 -0.46 3.93
CA ASN A 150 -0.24 -0.17 5.28
C ASN A 150 -0.01 -1.44 6.09
N MET A 151 0.98 -1.41 6.96
CA MET A 151 1.35 -2.50 7.86
C MET A 151 1.54 -1.93 9.28
N PRO A 152 0.75 -2.38 10.29
CA PRO A 152 -0.41 -3.29 10.20
C PRO A 152 -1.62 -2.65 9.52
N ALA A 153 -2.68 -3.43 9.28
CA ALA A 153 -3.94 -2.95 8.70
C ALA A 153 -4.63 -1.89 9.57
N GLY A 154 -4.60 -2.08 10.89
CA GLY A 154 -5.04 -1.09 11.88
C GLY A 154 -3.83 -0.37 12.47
N TYR A 155 -3.85 0.95 12.41
CA TYR A 155 -2.76 1.80 12.88
C TYR A 155 -3.30 3.05 13.56
N GLY A 156 -2.47 3.69 14.40
CA GLY A 156 -2.74 5.00 14.97
C GLY A 156 -2.21 6.12 14.09
N THR A 157 -2.84 7.29 14.23
CA THR A 157 -2.40 8.56 13.64
C THR A 157 -2.27 9.59 14.76
N TRP A 158 -1.12 10.28 14.82
CA TRP A 158 -0.85 11.30 15.81
C TRP A 158 -0.50 12.61 15.15
N GLU A 159 -1.21 13.65 15.53
CA GLU A 159 -0.89 15.00 15.12
C GLU A 159 0.39 15.50 15.81
N VAL A 160 1.17 16.27 15.09
CA VAL A 160 2.39 16.92 15.60
C VAL A 160 2.35 18.42 15.30
N GLY A 161 2.87 19.23 16.22
CA GLY A 161 2.94 20.68 16.02
C GLY A 161 3.94 21.07 14.92
N GLU A 162 3.76 22.25 14.34
CA GLU A 162 4.61 22.80 13.27
C GLU A 162 6.11 22.85 13.63
N GLY A 163 6.46 22.94 14.91
CA GLY A 163 7.86 22.92 15.36
C GLY A 163 8.61 21.62 15.05
N VAL A 164 7.91 20.50 14.92
CA VAL A 164 8.50 19.21 14.55
C VAL A 164 8.82 19.17 13.05
N ALA A 165 8.06 19.88 12.24
CA ALA A 165 8.27 20.02 10.81
C ALA A 165 9.64 20.64 10.46
N ALA A 166 10.15 21.51 11.32
CA ALA A 166 11.44 22.18 11.15
C ALA A 166 12.66 21.31 11.52
N GLY A 167 12.47 20.03 11.90
CA GLY A 167 13.57 19.14 12.27
C GLY A 167 14.21 19.48 13.62
N VAL A 168 13.57 20.28 14.44
CA VAL A 168 14.05 20.63 15.78
C VAL A 168 13.63 19.51 16.75
N HIS A 169 14.45 18.46 16.83
CA HIS A 169 14.37 17.51 17.93
C HIS A 169 14.82 18.22 19.22
N LYS A 170 13.88 18.38 20.16
CA LYS A 170 14.25 18.67 21.57
C LYS A 170 14.49 17.37 22.32
#